data_d0b35b66781f633339844ff69edf2353
#
_entry.id   d0b35b66781f633339844ff69edf2353
#
_cell.length_a   1.000
_cell.length_b   1.000
_cell.length_c   1.000
_cell.angle_alpha   90.00
_cell.angle_beta   90.00
_cell.angle_gamma   90.00
#
_symmetry.space_group_name_H-M   'P 1'
#
loop_
_entity.id
_entity.type
_entity.pdbx_description
1 polymer ?
#
loop_
_entity_poly.entity_id
_entity_poly.type
_entity_poly.pdbx_seq_one_letter_code
_entity_poly.pdbx_strand_id
1 'polypeptide(L)'
;FDIDRIDVIEKDVKHDVIAFLTNIGENIGHDSRFVHMGVTSSDIIDTAFSIQLKQSCSILKRELKRLLNNLKVKSLNFKNTACIGRSHGIFAEPTTFGLKMLGKYCEFERHYKRLCNAEKQISICSISGAVGTYANIDPSIESFVAKKLKLKTEDVSTQIIPRDRHAFFFTALAMIASSIENLAIEFRHLHRSEVREVEEFFSKDQKGSSACLLYTSDAAD
;
A
#
# COMPACT_ATOMS: atom_id res chain seq x y z
N PHE A 1 13.08 -10.23 21.19
CA PHE A 1 12.47 -9.14 21.99
C PHE A 1 11.10 -9.58 22.52
N ASP A 2 10.69 -8.98 23.61
CA ASP A 2 9.43 -9.25 24.30
C ASP A 2 8.63 -7.94 24.39
N ILE A 3 7.45 -7.89 23.76
CA ILE A 3 6.64 -6.68 23.68
C ILE A 3 6.11 -6.28 25.06
N ASP A 4 5.60 -7.23 25.83
CA ASP A 4 5.03 -6.96 27.17
C ASP A 4 6.11 -6.40 28.09
N ARG A 5 7.35 -6.92 27.98
CA ARG A 5 8.50 -6.41 28.72
C ARG A 5 8.89 -4.99 28.29
N ILE A 6 8.84 -4.70 26.98
CA ILE A 6 9.11 -3.35 26.45
C ILE A 6 8.09 -2.36 26.99
N ASP A 7 6.80 -2.70 26.98
CA ASP A 7 5.72 -1.84 27.51
C ASP A 7 5.92 -1.52 29.00
N VAL A 8 6.40 -2.49 29.79
CA VAL A 8 6.74 -2.27 31.20
C VAL A 8 7.90 -1.30 31.34
N ILE A 9 8.98 -1.49 30.57
CA ILE A 9 10.16 -0.61 30.62
C ILE A 9 9.78 0.81 30.18
N GLU A 10 8.96 0.94 29.12
CA GLU A 10 8.55 2.24 28.59
C GLU A 10 7.76 3.08 29.61
N LYS A 11 6.96 2.45 30.47
CA LYS A 11 6.24 3.14 31.55
C LYS A 11 7.20 3.85 32.50
N ASP A 12 8.41 3.32 32.69
CA ASP A 12 9.41 3.90 33.58
C ASP A 12 10.29 4.91 32.83
N VAL A 13 10.84 4.54 31.67
CA VAL A 13 11.81 5.38 30.95
C VAL A 13 11.15 6.46 30.10
N LYS A 14 9.85 6.36 29.82
CA LYS A 14 9.07 7.33 28.99
C LYS A 14 9.66 7.57 27.60
N HIS A 15 10.24 6.53 27.01
CA HIS A 15 10.86 6.61 25.68
C HIS A 15 10.84 5.22 25.01
N ASP A 16 10.13 5.12 23.91
CA ASP A 16 9.88 3.89 23.15
C ASP A 16 11.16 3.19 22.68
N VAL A 17 12.04 3.93 21.99
CA VAL A 17 13.30 3.36 21.46
C VAL A 17 14.22 2.92 22.60
N ILE A 18 14.31 3.67 23.69
CA ILE A 18 15.14 3.28 24.84
C ILE A 18 14.57 2.03 25.50
N ALA A 19 13.24 1.92 25.64
CA ALA A 19 12.60 0.72 26.16
C ALA A 19 12.92 -0.52 25.30
N PHE A 20 12.79 -0.39 23.99
CA PHE A 20 13.14 -1.44 23.03
C PHE A 20 14.62 -1.85 23.13
N LEU A 21 15.52 -0.88 23.15
CA LEU A 21 16.97 -1.12 23.27
C LEU A 21 17.35 -1.78 24.60
N THR A 22 16.68 -1.40 25.69
CA THR A 22 16.87 -2.03 27.00
C THR A 22 16.48 -3.49 26.96
N ASN A 23 15.34 -3.82 26.37
CA ASN A 23 14.92 -5.20 26.21
C ASN A 23 15.86 -5.99 25.28
N ILE A 24 16.36 -5.40 24.19
CA ILE A 24 17.39 -6.04 23.39
C ILE A 24 18.62 -6.32 24.23
N GLY A 25 19.06 -5.35 25.05
CA GLY A 25 20.21 -5.51 25.95
C GLY A 25 20.07 -6.66 26.93
N GLU A 26 18.87 -6.86 27.49
CA GLU A 26 18.56 -7.99 28.37
C GLU A 26 18.78 -9.34 27.66
N ASN A 27 18.60 -9.40 26.33
CA ASN A 27 18.69 -10.64 25.55
C ASN A 27 20.12 -10.88 24.96
N ILE A 28 20.86 -9.82 24.59
CA ILE A 28 22.19 -9.97 23.96
C ILE A 28 23.36 -9.71 24.89
N GLY A 29 23.10 -9.24 26.11
CA GLY A 29 24.14 -9.03 27.13
C GLY A 29 25.13 -7.93 26.78
N HIS A 30 26.43 -8.18 26.98
CA HIS A 30 27.50 -7.18 26.92
C HIS A 30 27.61 -6.44 25.56
N ASP A 31 27.23 -7.07 24.47
CA ASP A 31 27.28 -6.46 23.13
C ASP A 31 26.21 -5.39 22.91
N SER A 32 25.23 -5.27 23.85
CA SER A 32 24.22 -4.21 23.83
C SER A 32 24.81 -2.80 23.78
N ARG A 33 26.00 -2.61 24.33
CA ARG A 33 26.73 -1.33 24.30
C ARG A 33 27.00 -0.78 22.89
N PHE A 34 27.03 -1.63 21.89
CA PHE A 34 27.24 -1.23 20.48
C PHE A 34 25.93 -0.96 19.75
N VAL A 35 24.83 -1.46 20.27
CA VAL A 35 23.52 -1.23 19.67
C VAL A 35 23.15 0.24 19.90
N HIS A 36 22.78 0.94 18.84
CA HIS A 36 22.46 2.36 18.86
C HIS A 36 23.66 3.32 19.09
N MET A 37 24.91 2.84 19.05
CA MET A 37 26.06 3.69 19.22
C MET A 37 26.21 4.66 18.04
N GLY A 38 26.23 5.96 18.33
CA GLY A 38 26.41 7.03 17.35
C GLY A 38 25.20 7.38 16.47
N VAL A 39 24.09 6.66 16.63
CA VAL A 39 22.85 6.89 15.87
C VAL A 39 21.78 7.62 16.69
N THR A 40 20.76 8.13 16.03
CA THR A 40 19.55 8.68 16.66
C THR A 40 18.37 7.73 16.49
N SER A 41 17.34 7.89 17.32
CA SER A 41 16.12 7.06 17.24
C SER A 41 15.51 7.07 15.85
N SER A 42 15.48 8.22 15.18
CA SER A 42 14.91 8.33 13.83
C SER A 42 15.71 7.58 12.76
N ASP A 43 17.02 7.39 12.91
CA ASP A 43 17.82 6.53 12.02
C ASP A 43 17.25 5.10 11.99
N ILE A 44 16.83 4.59 13.14
CA ILE A 44 16.25 3.27 13.27
C ILE A 44 14.79 3.26 12.82
N ILE A 45 13.97 4.20 13.32
CA ILE A 45 12.52 4.24 13.08
C ILE A 45 12.23 4.49 11.59
N ASP A 46 12.84 5.51 10.99
CA ASP A 46 12.59 5.86 9.58
C ASP A 46 13.10 4.78 8.62
N THR A 47 14.26 4.19 8.91
CA THR A 47 14.79 3.08 8.11
C THR A 47 13.91 1.83 8.23
N ALA A 48 13.43 1.50 9.43
CA ALA A 48 12.50 0.40 9.65
C ALA A 48 11.16 0.65 8.93
N PHE A 49 10.63 1.87 9.00
CA PHE A 49 9.42 2.26 8.30
C PHE A 49 9.57 2.16 6.78
N SER A 50 10.71 2.58 6.23
CA SER A 50 11.04 2.39 4.81
C SER A 50 11.00 0.92 4.39
N ILE A 51 11.49 0.00 5.23
CA ILE A 51 11.40 -1.44 4.98
C ILE A 51 9.95 -1.91 4.96
N GLN A 52 9.15 -1.50 5.95
CA GLN A 52 7.74 -1.87 6.04
C GLN A 52 6.95 -1.37 4.83
N LEU A 53 7.15 -0.13 4.40
CA LEU A 53 6.51 0.43 3.21
C LEU A 53 6.94 -0.28 1.93
N LYS A 54 8.21 -0.63 1.80
CA LYS A 54 8.71 -1.44 0.68
C LYS A 54 8.10 -2.84 0.64
N GLN A 55 7.96 -3.49 1.80
CA GLN A 55 7.30 -4.80 1.91
C GLN A 55 5.81 -4.69 1.53
N SER A 56 5.13 -3.65 2.01
CA SER A 56 3.74 -3.35 1.66
C SER A 56 3.58 -3.13 0.15
N CYS A 57 4.52 -2.42 -0.49
CA CYS A 57 4.54 -2.28 -1.95
C CYS A 57 4.56 -3.63 -2.68
N SER A 58 5.29 -4.59 -2.16
CA SER A 58 5.38 -5.92 -2.79
C SER A 58 4.03 -6.63 -2.79
N ILE A 59 3.26 -6.50 -1.70
CA ILE A 59 1.89 -7.01 -1.59
C ILE A 59 0.97 -6.27 -2.56
N LEU A 60 0.95 -4.95 -2.50
CA LEU A 60 0.11 -4.11 -3.34
C LEU A 60 0.36 -4.30 -4.84
N LYS A 61 1.62 -4.41 -5.25
CA LYS A 61 1.99 -4.69 -6.65
C LYS A 61 1.48 -6.04 -7.13
N ARG A 62 1.50 -7.05 -6.28
CA ARG A 62 0.95 -8.37 -6.60
C ARG A 62 -0.56 -8.28 -6.83
N GLU A 63 -1.29 -7.62 -5.94
CA GLU A 63 -2.74 -7.49 -6.05
C GLU A 63 -3.15 -6.59 -7.24
N LEU A 64 -2.43 -5.50 -7.50
CA LEU A 64 -2.65 -4.70 -8.70
C LEU A 64 -2.39 -5.48 -10.00
N LYS A 65 -1.39 -6.37 -10.04
CA LYS A 65 -1.17 -7.26 -11.19
C LYS A 65 -2.33 -8.21 -11.39
N ARG A 66 -2.92 -8.76 -10.32
CA ARG A 66 -4.11 -9.60 -10.40
C ARG A 66 -5.30 -8.83 -10.96
N LEU A 67 -5.53 -7.61 -10.45
CA LEU A 67 -6.57 -6.73 -10.97
C LEU A 67 -6.36 -6.42 -12.45
N LEU A 68 -5.14 -6.02 -12.85
CA LEU A 68 -4.78 -5.77 -14.24
C LEU A 68 -5.05 -6.97 -15.15
N ASN A 69 -4.66 -8.17 -14.72
CA ASN A 69 -4.94 -9.38 -15.49
C ASN A 69 -6.45 -9.62 -15.66
N ASN A 70 -7.22 -9.45 -14.60
CA ASN A 70 -8.68 -9.60 -14.65
C ASN A 70 -9.33 -8.56 -15.58
N LEU A 71 -8.93 -7.30 -15.49
CA LEU A 71 -9.41 -6.24 -16.38
C LEU A 71 -9.05 -6.52 -17.84
N LYS A 72 -7.84 -6.99 -18.11
CA LYS A 72 -7.40 -7.41 -19.45
C LYS A 72 -8.25 -8.53 -20.00
N VAL A 73 -8.44 -9.59 -19.21
CA VAL A 73 -9.27 -10.75 -19.63
C VAL A 73 -10.71 -10.30 -19.89
N LYS A 74 -11.30 -9.52 -18.99
CA LYS A 74 -12.68 -8.98 -19.17
C LYS A 74 -12.77 -8.08 -20.40
N SER A 75 -11.78 -7.22 -20.66
CA SER A 75 -11.78 -6.35 -21.84
C SER A 75 -11.80 -7.14 -23.14
N LEU A 76 -11.05 -8.23 -23.21
CA LEU A 76 -10.99 -9.08 -24.40
C LEU A 76 -12.25 -9.95 -24.56
N ASN A 77 -12.74 -10.55 -23.47
CA ASN A 77 -13.92 -11.42 -23.50
C ASN A 77 -15.18 -10.66 -23.89
N PHE A 78 -15.31 -9.42 -23.44
CA PHE A 78 -16.49 -8.58 -23.67
C PHE A 78 -16.29 -7.49 -24.74
N LYS A 79 -15.25 -7.61 -25.59
CA LYS A 79 -14.92 -6.61 -26.60
C LYS A 79 -16.06 -6.32 -27.59
N ASN A 80 -16.91 -7.32 -27.85
CA ASN A 80 -18.06 -7.22 -28.75
C ASN A 80 -19.40 -7.15 -28.00
N THR A 81 -19.42 -7.13 -26.66
CA THR A 81 -20.65 -7.04 -25.89
C THR A 81 -21.11 -5.59 -25.87
N ALA A 82 -22.16 -5.32 -26.64
CA ALA A 82 -22.74 -3.99 -26.73
C ALA A 82 -23.32 -3.54 -25.38
N CYS A 83 -23.09 -2.30 -25.03
CA CYS A 83 -23.74 -1.62 -23.92
C CYS A 83 -23.93 -0.15 -24.24
N ILE A 84 -24.75 0.55 -23.47
CA ILE A 84 -24.96 1.98 -23.67
C ILE A 84 -23.92 2.80 -22.87
N GLY A 85 -23.28 3.74 -23.54
CA GLY A 85 -22.55 4.81 -22.87
C GLY A 85 -23.52 5.80 -22.24
N ARG A 86 -23.21 6.27 -21.03
CA ARG A 86 -24.01 7.27 -20.31
C ARG A 86 -23.17 8.51 -20.04
N SER A 87 -23.79 9.67 -20.22
CA SER A 87 -23.26 10.97 -19.82
C SER A 87 -24.29 11.64 -18.92
N HIS A 88 -23.90 12.15 -17.77
CA HIS A 88 -24.82 12.72 -16.76
C HIS A 88 -25.94 11.74 -16.31
N GLY A 89 -25.68 10.41 -16.35
CA GLY A 89 -26.68 9.38 -16.04
C GLY A 89 -27.69 9.12 -17.16
N ILE A 90 -27.58 9.78 -18.31
CA ILE A 90 -28.49 9.70 -19.46
C ILE A 90 -27.83 8.89 -20.59
N PHE A 91 -28.64 8.18 -21.37
CA PHE A 91 -28.17 7.46 -22.55
C PHE A 91 -27.51 8.41 -23.55
N ALA A 92 -26.28 8.07 -23.93
CA ALA A 92 -25.52 8.81 -24.94
C ALA A 92 -25.30 7.94 -26.18
N GLU A 93 -24.15 7.30 -26.29
CA GLU A 93 -23.78 6.55 -27.49
C GLU A 93 -23.53 5.08 -27.20
N PRO A 94 -23.80 4.17 -28.16
CA PRO A 94 -23.42 2.76 -28.02
C PRO A 94 -21.92 2.60 -27.83
N THR A 95 -21.53 1.68 -26.95
CA THR A 95 -20.16 1.28 -26.70
C THR A 95 -20.09 -0.22 -26.44
N THR A 96 -18.97 -0.72 -25.94
CA THR A 96 -18.87 -2.10 -25.50
C THR A 96 -18.40 -2.18 -24.06
N PHE A 97 -18.85 -3.20 -23.35
CA PHE A 97 -18.38 -3.45 -21.98
C PHE A 97 -16.86 -3.70 -21.92
N GLY A 98 -16.33 -4.36 -22.98
CA GLY A 98 -14.89 -4.57 -23.10
C GLY A 98 -14.11 -3.25 -23.18
N LEU A 99 -14.63 -2.22 -23.89
CA LEU A 99 -13.98 -0.90 -23.95
C LEU A 99 -14.01 -0.19 -22.58
N LYS A 100 -15.10 -0.30 -21.82
CA LYS A 100 -15.15 0.19 -20.43
C LYS A 100 -14.05 -0.46 -19.58
N MET A 101 -13.88 -1.78 -19.66
CA MET A 101 -12.84 -2.52 -18.92
C MET A 101 -11.43 -2.17 -19.40
N LEU A 102 -11.24 -1.93 -20.69
CA LEU A 102 -9.96 -1.48 -21.24
C LEU A 102 -9.55 -0.10 -20.71
N GLY A 103 -10.50 0.82 -20.60
CA GLY A 103 -10.26 2.13 -19.99
C GLY A 103 -9.72 2.01 -18.57
N LYS A 104 -10.35 1.13 -17.76
CA LYS A 104 -9.88 0.83 -16.40
C LYS A 104 -8.53 0.10 -16.36
N TYR A 105 -8.31 -0.85 -17.27
CA TYR A 105 -7.00 -1.48 -17.42
C TYR A 105 -5.88 -0.43 -17.61
N CYS A 106 -6.05 0.48 -18.56
CA CYS A 106 -5.05 1.53 -18.83
C CYS A 106 -4.85 2.48 -17.64
N GLU A 107 -5.91 2.78 -16.87
CA GLU A 107 -5.84 3.58 -15.66
C GLU A 107 -5.00 2.87 -14.58
N PHE A 108 -5.31 1.61 -14.28
CA PHE A 108 -4.58 0.83 -13.28
C PHE A 108 -3.15 0.46 -13.70
N GLU A 109 -2.87 0.35 -15.01
CA GLU A 109 -1.50 0.21 -15.50
C GLU A 109 -0.65 1.43 -15.15
N ARG A 110 -1.21 2.64 -15.30
CA ARG A 110 -0.54 3.87 -14.86
C ARG A 110 -0.32 3.88 -13.34
N HIS A 111 -1.29 3.39 -12.56
CA HIS A 111 -1.16 3.27 -11.10
C HIS A 111 -0.07 2.27 -10.70
N TYR A 112 0.02 1.14 -11.38
CA TYR A 112 1.11 0.20 -11.15
C TYR A 112 2.49 0.84 -11.36
N LYS A 113 2.66 1.63 -12.42
CA LYS A 113 3.90 2.38 -12.68
C LYS A 113 4.18 3.42 -11.59
N ARG A 114 3.14 4.16 -11.13
CA ARG A 114 3.26 5.11 -10.01
C ARG A 114 3.69 4.42 -8.72
N LEU A 115 3.08 3.28 -8.38
CA LEU A 115 3.45 2.52 -7.19
C LEU A 115 4.89 2.00 -7.27
N CYS A 116 5.34 1.53 -8.43
CA CYS A 116 6.74 1.15 -8.62
C CYS A 116 7.71 2.33 -8.42
N ASN A 117 7.31 3.53 -8.84
CA ASN A 117 8.12 4.73 -8.60
C ASN A 117 8.09 5.14 -7.13
N ALA A 118 6.92 5.08 -6.48
CA ALA A 118 6.78 5.38 -5.05
C ALA A 118 7.63 4.42 -4.19
N GLU A 119 7.66 3.13 -4.54
CA GLU A 119 8.53 2.15 -3.89
C GLU A 119 10.02 2.54 -3.99
N LYS A 120 10.47 3.01 -5.16
CA LYS A 120 11.85 3.46 -5.33
C LYS A 120 12.16 4.69 -4.47
N GLN A 121 11.22 5.62 -4.37
CA GLN A 121 11.37 6.85 -3.58
C GLN A 121 11.39 6.59 -2.07
N ILE A 122 10.62 5.61 -1.59
CA ILE A 122 10.54 5.29 -0.16
C ILE A 122 11.58 4.25 0.29
N SER A 123 12.26 3.56 -0.62
CA SER A 123 13.26 2.54 -0.30
C SER A 123 14.60 3.17 0.09
N ILE A 124 14.58 3.96 1.14
CA ILE A 124 15.71 4.79 1.59
C ILE A 124 16.11 4.37 3.01
N CYS A 125 17.41 4.47 3.29
CA CYS A 125 18.03 4.28 4.58
C CYS A 125 18.73 5.59 4.98
N SER A 126 18.59 6.00 6.22
CA SER A 126 19.36 7.10 6.79
C SER A 126 19.91 6.66 8.15
N ILE A 127 21.22 6.61 8.28
CA ILE A 127 21.93 6.32 9.53
C ILE A 127 23.08 7.34 9.62
N SER A 128 22.73 8.57 9.93
CA SER A 128 23.63 9.72 9.84
C SER A 128 23.73 10.51 11.16
N GLY A 129 23.09 10.02 12.22
CA GLY A 129 23.12 10.63 13.54
C GLY A 129 22.10 11.77 13.73
N ALA A 130 22.18 12.43 14.87
CA ALA A 130 21.16 13.35 15.38
C ALA A 130 20.81 14.53 14.47
N VAL A 131 21.67 14.91 13.56
CA VAL A 131 21.47 16.05 12.65
C VAL A 131 21.95 15.78 11.21
N GLY A 132 22.24 14.53 10.89
CA GLY A 132 22.65 14.13 9.53
C GLY A 132 24.11 14.41 9.17
N THR A 133 24.97 14.68 10.16
CA THR A 133 26.36 15.11 9.93
C THR A 133 27.39 14.00 10.15
N TYR A 134 26.96 12.80 10.50
CA TYR A 134 27.85 11.66 10.82
C TYR A 134 28.87 11.95 11.93
N ALA A 135 28.53 12.83 12.88
CA ALA A 135 29.46 13.28 13.91
C ALA A 135 30.04 12.13 14.76
N ASN A 136 29.24 11.09 15.00
CA ASN A 136 29.57 9.97 15.88
C ASN A 136 29.47 8.59 15.19
N ILE A 137 29.33 8.54 13.88
CA ILE A 137 29.20 7.30 13.11
C ILE A 137 29.91 7.44 11.76
N ASP A 138 30.59 6.38 11.34
CA ASP A 138 31.26 6.38 10.03
C ASP A 138 30.22 6.16 8.91
N PRO A 139 30.25 6.96 7.82
CA PRO A 139 29.32 6.80 6.68
C PRO A 139 29.35 5.41 6.02
N SER A 140 30.44 4.65 6.19
CA SER A 140 30.54 3.27 5.70
C SER A 140 29.52 2.34 6.38
N ILE A 141 29.13 2.64 7.61
CA ILE A 141 28.13 1.87 8.38
C ILE A 141 26.76 2.04 7.72
N GLU A 142 26.35 3.26 7.39
CA GLU A 142 25.10 3.51 6.65
C GLU A 142 25.10 2.76 5.33
N SER A 143 26.17 2.87 4.55
CA SER A 143 26.31 2.17 3.27
C SER A 143 26.21 0.65 3.42
N PHE A 144 26.81 0.10 4.47
CA PHE A 144 26.73 -1.32 4.79
C PHE A 144 25.29 -1.75 5.13
N VAL A 145 24.62 -1.00 6.00
CA VAL A 145 23.24 -1.27 6.43
C VAL A 145 22.28 -1.15 5.25
N ALA A 146 22.37 -0.07 4.47
CA ALA A 146 21.57 0.13 3.28
C ALA A 146 21.67 -1.05 2.29
N LYS A 147 22.93 -1.50 2.03
CA LYS A 147 23.19 -2.67 1.19
C LYS A 147 22.57 -3.95 1.76
N LYS A 148 22.69 -4.20 3.05
CA LYS A 148 22.11 -5.38 3.74
C LYS A 148 20.58 -5.37 3.66
N LEU A 149 19.95 -4.23 3.82
CA LEU A 149 18.50 -4.04 3.79
C LEU A 149 17.95 -3.87 2.36
N LYS A 150 18.83 -3.83 1.34
CA LYS A 150 18.48 -3.55 -0.06
C LYS A 150 17.74 -2.21 -0.21
N LEU A 151 18.19 -1.22 0.52
CA LEU A 151 17.77 0.18 0.44
C LEU A 151 18.85 1.00 -0.24
N LYS A 152 18.54 2.26 -0.57
CA LYS A 152 19.52 3.28 -0.94
C LYS A 152 19.77 4.18 0.26
N THR A 153 20.93 4.79 0.35
CA THR A 153 21.17 5.85 1.32
C THR A 153 20.44 7.12 0.93
N GLU A 154 20.00 7.90 1.90
CA GLU A 154 19.47 9.24 1.66
C GLU A 154 20.61 10.16 1.24
N ASP A 155 20.39 10.99 0.22
CA ASP A 155 21.43 11.91 -0.28
C ASP A 155 21.80 12.94 0.78
N VAL A 156 20.82 13.55 1.42
CA VAL A 156 20.97 14.50 2.53
C VAL A 156 19.80 14.35 3.48
N SER A 157 20.09 13.94 4.71
CA SER A 157 19.09 13.91 5.78
C SER A 157 19.41 14.96 6.86
N THR A 158 18.48 15.18 7.75
CA THR A 158 18.70 15.84 9.03
C THR A 158 18.64 14.78 10.14
N GLN A 159 17.83 14.95 11.15
CA GLN A 159 17.51 13.88 12.10
C GLN A 159 16.57 12.82 11.47
N ILE A 160 15.85 13.20 10.42
CA ILE A 160 14.80 12.38 9.78
C ILE A 160 15.00 12.31 8.27
N ILE A 161 14.46 11.28 7.65
CA ILE A 161 14.30 11.22 6.20
C ILE A 161 13.28 12.28 5.76
N PRO A 162 13.53 13.08 4.69
CA PRO A 162 12.60 14.07 4.20
C PRO A 162 11.20 13.49 3.93
N ARG A 163 10.16 14.16 4.40
CA ARG A 163 8.77 13.63 4.41
C ARG A 163 8.06 13.74 3.08
N ASP A 164 8.59 14.45 2.11
CA ASP A 164 8.11 14.46 0.72
C ASP A 164 8.07 13.05 0.11
N ARG A 165 9.04 12.17 0.45
CA ARG A 165 9.07 10.77 0.02
C ARG A 165 7.86 9.99 0.53
N HIS A 166 7.51 10.20 1.79
CA HIS A 166 6.32 9.60 2.40
C HIS A 166 5.04 10.17 1.79
N ALA A 167 4.97 11.51 1.61
CA ALA A 167 3.85 12.17 0.99
C ALA A 167 3.61 11.64 -0.44
N PHE A 168 4.67 11.46 -1.23
CA PHE A 168 4.57 10.88 -2.57
C PHE A 168 4.03 9.45 -2.54
N PHE A 169 4.51 8.62 -1.62
CA PHE A 169 4.03 7.26 -1.45
C PHE A 169 2.54 7.20 -1.11
N PHE A 170 2.11 7.93 -0.09
CA PHE A 170 0.70 7.94 0.34
C PHE A 170 -0.23 8.59 -0.69
N THR A 171 0.26 9.58 -1.44
CA THR A 171 -0.49 10.15 -2.57
C THR A 171 -0.70 9.11 -3.68
N ALA A 172 0.30 8.29 -3.98
CA ALA A 172 0.14 7.20 -4.93
C ALA A 172 -0.92 6.18 -4.47
N LEU A 173 -0.96 5.86 -3.17
CA LEU A 173 -2.00 4.99 -2.60
C LEU A 173 -3.39 5.63 -2.67
N ALA A 174 -3.52 6.91 -2.36
CA ALA A 174 -4.79 7.64 -2.44
C ALA A 174 -5.36 7.63 -3.86
N MET A 175 -4.51 7.85 -4.88
CA MET A 175 -4.92 7.77 -6.28
C MET A 175 -5.40 6.36 -6.67
N ILE A 176 -4.74 5.31 -6.19
CA ILE A 176 -5.17 3.92 -6.41
C ILE A 176 -6.54 3.69 -5.75
N ALA A 177 -6.71 4.11 -4.50
CA ALA A 177 -7.95 3.97 -3.76
C ALA A 177 -9.13 4.68 -4.46
N SER A 178 -8.94 5.92 -4.92
CA SER A 178 -9.95 6.67 -5.67
C SER A 178 -10.35 5.97 -6.98
N SER A 179 -9.40 5.34 -7.67
CA SER A 179 -9.70 4.60 -8.90
C SER A 179 -10.42 3.28 -8.62
N ILE A 180 -10.12 2.61 -7.50
CA ILE A 180 -10.86 1.42 -7.04
C ILE A 180 -12.30 1.82 -6.69
N GLU A 181 -12.48 2.90 -5.94
CA GLU A 181 -13.79 3.44 -5.62
C GLU A 181 -14.60 3.75 -6.88
N ASN A 182 -14.01 4.46 -7.84
CA ASN A 182 -14.66 4.78 -9.11
C ASN A 182 -15.08 3.51 -9.88
N LEU A 183 -14.22 2.49 -9.93
CA LEU A 183 -14.53 1.21 -10.55
C LEU A 183 -15.68 0.50 -9.83
N ALA A 184 -15.68 0.49 -8.51
CA ALA A 184 -16.74 -0.12 -7.69
C ALA A 184 -18.08 0.61 -7.87
N ILE A 185 -18.06 1.95 -7.93
CA ILE A 185 -19.25 2.76 -8.19
C ILE A 185 -19.81 2.48 -9.59
N GLU A 186 -18.98 2.33 -10.62
CA GLU A 186 -19.43 1.98 -11.97
C GLU A 186 -20.16 0.62 -11.95
N PHE A 187 -19.57 -0.40 -11.35
CA PHE A 187 -20.24 -1.71 -11.22
C PHE A 187 -21.56 -1.62 -10.45
N ARG A 188 -21.57 -0.87 -9.34
CA ARG A 188 -22.78 -0.65 -8.56
C ARG A 188 -23.88 0.02 -9.37
N HIS A 189 -23.55 0.98 -10.23
CA HIS A 189 -24.52 1.61 -11.11
C HIS A 189 -25.04 0.66 -12.19
N LEU A 190 -24.17 -0.17 -12.76
CA LEU A 190 -24.57 -1.13 -13.79
C LEU A 190 -25.40 -2.30 -13.22
N HIS A 191 -25.28 -2.58 -11.91
CA HIS A 191 -26.01 -3.64 -11.20
C HIS A 191 -27.40 -3.22 -10.69
N ARG A 192 -27.77 -1.94 -10.82
CA ARG A 192 -29.09 -1.45 -10.36
C ARG A 192 -30.22 -2.19 -11.02
N SER A 193 -31.32 -2.37 -10.29
CA SER A 193 -32.54 -3.09 -10.77
C SER A 193 -33.13 -2.53 -12.07
N GLU A 194 -33.03 -1.21 -12.26
CA GLU A 194 -33.46 -0.49 -13.44
C GLU A 194 -32.43 -0.51 -14.60
N VAL A 195 -31.17 -0.89 -14.36
CA VAL A 195 -30.11 -0.95 -15.35
C VAL A 195 -29.82 -2.38 -15.81
N ARG A 196 -29.52 -3.28 -14.90
CA ARG A 196 -29.26 -4.72 -15.12
C ARG A 196 -28.28 -5.03 -16.24
N GLU A 197 -27.21 -4.24 -16.38
CA GLU A 197 -26.17 -4.49 -17.38
C GLU A 197 -25.06 -5.41 -16.88
N VAL A 198 -24.93 -5.54 -15.56
CA VAL A 198 -24.02 -6.49 -14.90
C VAL A 198 -24.72 -7.14 -13.71
N GLU A 199 -24.34 -8.36 -13.42
CA GLU A 199 -24.84 -9.12 -12.29
C GLU A 199 -23.66 -9.78 -11.58
N GLU A 200 -23.73 -9.86 -10.25
CA GLU A 200 -22.78 -10.59 -9.45
C GLU A 200 -23.14 -12.07 -9.44
N PHE A 201 -22.14 -12.94 -9.61
CA PHE A 201 -22.37 -14.37 -9.53
C PHE A 201 -22.66 -14.79 -8.08
N PHE A 202 -23.83 -15.36 -7.87
CA PHE A 202 -24.22 -16.01 -6.62
C PHE A 202 -24.09 -17.52 -6.75
N SER A 203 -23.36 -18.16 -5.84
CA SER A 203 -23.33 -19.61 -5.74
C SER A 203 -24.60 -20.13 -5.06
N LYS A 204 -25.00 -21.37 -5.36
CA LYS A 204 -26.22 -21.99 -4.87
C LYS A 204 -26.44 -21.94 -3.36
N ASP A 205 -25.36 -21.92 -2.58
CA ASP A 205 -25.40 -21.91 -1.11
C ASP A 205 -24.93 -20.57 -0.51
N GLN A 206 -24.69 -19.57 -1.34
CA GLN A 206 -24.24 -18.26 -0.90
C GLN A 206 -25.42 -17.52 -0.24
N LYS A 207 -25.20 -17.11 1.02
CA LYS A 207 -26.13 -16.23 1.71
C LYS A 207 -25.81 -14.78 1.39
N GLY A 208 -26.80 -14.02 0.99
CA GLY A 208 -26.66 -12.57 0.82
C GLY A 208 -26.55 -11.83 2.15
N SER A 209 -26.46 -10.52 2.10
CA SER A 209 -26.54 -9.67 3.28
C SER A 209 -27.86 -9.91 4.03
N SER A 210 -27.86 -9.73 5.35
CA SER A 210 -29.05 -9.88 6.21
C SER A 210 -30.25 -8.98 5.87
N ALA A 211 -30.09 -8.07 4.89
CA ALA A 211 -31.20 -7.30 4.34
C ALA A 211 -31.98 -8.17 3.34
N CYS A 212 -33.26 -8.38 3.61
CA CYS A 212 -34.22 -9.18 2.83
C CYS A 212 -34.26 -8.92 1.32
N LEU A 213 -33.75 -7.80 0.87
CA LEU A 213 -33.88 -7.29 -0.50
C LEU A 213 -33.06 -8.07 -1.55
N LEU A 214 -32.12 -8.90 -1.16
CA LEU A 214 -31.28 -9.64 -2.11
C LEU A 214 -31.76 -11.06 -2.41
N TYR A 215 -32.82 -11.49 -1.75
CA TYR A 215 -33.42 -12.83 -1.95
C TYR A 215 -34.62 -12.86 -2.87
N THR A 216 -35.07 -11.71 -3.35
CA THR A 216 -36.33 -11.62 -4.11
C THR A 216 -36.19 -11.98 -5.58
N SER A 217 -34.99 -12.16 -6.10
CA SER A 217 -34.80 -12.63 -7.48
C SER A 217 -35.12 -14.12 -7.65
N ASP A 218 -34.93 -14.93 -6.60
CA ASP A 218 -35.16 -16.38 -6.65
C ASP A 218 -36.56 -16.79 -6.16
N ALA A 219 -37.34 -15.84 -5.66
CA ALA A 219 -38.69 -16.10 -5.15
C ALA A 219 -39.78 -15.87 -6.20
N ALA A 220 -39.43 -15.59 -7.44
CA ALA A 220 -40.36 -15.27 -8.54
C ALA A 220 -40.50 -16.39 -9.58
N ASP A 221 -39.90 -17.58 -9.34
CA ASP A 221 -40.09 -18.78 -10.17
C ASP A 221 -41.05 -19.78 -9.54
#